data_7722c6e6836b7149e37176aa0a8e2d19
#
_entry.id   7722c6e6836b7149e37176aa0a8e2d19
#
_cell.length_a   1.000
_cell.length_b   1.000
_cell.length_c   1.000
_cell.angle_alpha   90.00
_cell.angle_beta   90.00
_cell.angle_gamma   90.00
#
_symmetry.space_group_name_H-M   'P 1'
#
loop_
_entity.id
_entity.type
_entity.pdbx_description
1 polymer ?
#
loop_
_entity_poly.entity_id
_entity_poly.type
_entity_poly.pdbx_seq_one_letter_code
_entity_poly.pdbx_strand_id
1 'polypeptide(L)'
;MSSVPAPASEILRIDSFTAFVPRFEELIASTTRLVVYFIHSRRWRENHDAAIKAFLAREGTSFEVFLPDLENHELMFSLEKHFDDGPLIPALVVDAYRYFSRLAREYGKPGEIWLFGRYPTYSFYRFDHRAIVALYSNSVAKKHLPAFEITTQGMFGDFLASDIDDLKRECRRRTPEELETVIHDSSSI
;
A
#
# COMPACT_ATOMS: atom_id res chain seq x y z
N MET A 1 10.59 43.61 13.40
CA MET A 1 10.04 42.82 12.32
C MET A 1 10.20 41.35 12.71
N SER A 2 9.09 40.73 13.10
CA SER A 2 9.10 39.32 13.52
C SER A 2 9.15 38.45 12.23
N SER A 3 10.26 37.77 11.98
CA SER A 3 10.34 36.84 10.88
C SER A 3 9.46 35.62 11.21
N VAL A 4 8.38 35.46 10.45
CA VAL A 4 7.61 34.22 10.47
C VAL A 4 8.56 33.12 9.99
N PRO A 5 8.82 32.06 10.78
CA PRO A 5 9.68 30.98 10.32
C PRO A 5 9.04 30.35 9.07
N ALA A 6 9.88 30.10 8.05
CA ALA A 6 9.41 29.38 6.87
C ALA A 6 8.77 28.05 7.30
N PRO A 7 7.63 27.65 6.72
CA PRO A 7 7.02 26.37 7.04
C PRO A 7 8.05 25.25 6.78
N ALA A 8 8.16 24.32 7.73
CA ALA A 8 9.02 23.17 7.58
C ALA A 8 8.60 22.41 6.30
N SER A 9 9.56 21.94 5.51
CA SER A 9 9.26 21.18 4.30
C SER A 9 8.49 19.92 4.65
N GLU A 10 7.33 19.73 4.04
CA GLU A 10 6.53 18.51 4.20
C GLU A 10 7.17 17.33 3.46
N ILE A 11 7.89 17.59 2.38
CA ILE A 11 8.67 16.59 1.64
C ILE A 11 10.07 16.56 2.25
N LEU A 12 10.45 15.40 2.77
CA LEU A 12 11.70 15.18 3.49
C LEU A 12 12.79 14.61 2.60
N ARG A 13 12.40 13.80 1.63
CA ARG A 13 13.30 13.17 0.66
C ARG A 13 12.57 12.85 -0.63
N ILE A 14 13.25 13.02 -1.74
CA ILE A 14 12.83 12.56 -3.08
C ILE A 14 13.94 11.66 -3.62
N ASP A 15 13.55 10.46 -4.07
CA ASP A 15 14.51 9.49 -4.62
C ASP A 15 13.76 8.45 -5.49
N SER A 16 14.47 7.49 -6.07
CA SER A 16 13.85 6.32 -6.66
C SER A 16 13.23 5.43 -5.57
N PHE A 17 12.13 4.75 -5.87
CA PHE A 17 11.47 3.86 -4.90
C PHE A 17 12.42 2.81 -4.31
N THR A 18 13.32 2.26 -5.13
CA THR A 18 14.30 1.26 -4.68
C THR A 18 15.33 1.81 -3.70
N ALA A 19 15.61 3.11 -3.74
CA ALA A 19 16.53 3.75 -2.79
C ALA A 19 15.94 3.90 -1.37
N PHE A 20 14.63 3.69 -1.22
CA PHE A 20 13.96 3.70 0.08
C PHE A 20 13.96 2.35 0.81
N VAL A 21 14.51 1.27 0.22
CA VAL A 21 14.49 -0.06 0.85
C VAL A 21 15.00 -0.04 2.30
N PRO A 22 16.16 0.53 2.65
CA PRO A 22 16.60 0.59 4.04
C PRO A 22 15.68 1.45 4.93
N ARG A 23 15.12 2.52 4.35
CA ARG A 23 14.24 3.43 5.06
C ARG A 23 12.91 2.78 5.45
N PHE A 24 12.38 1.91 4.60
CA PHE A 24 11.19 1.13 4.91
C PHE A 24 11.40 0.28 6.17
N GLU A 25 12.54 -0.39 6.31
CA GLU A 25 12.85 -1.21 7.49
C GLU A 25 12.87 -0.38 8.79
N GLU A 26 13.51 0.79 8.76
CA GLU A 26 13.54 1.72 9.90
C GLU A 26 12.13 2.17 10.30
N LEU A 27 11.31 2.56 9.32
CA LEU A 27 9.94 3.03 9.55
C LEU A 27 9.03 1.91 10.06
N ILE A 28 9.11 0.70 9.49
CA ILE A 28 8.36 -0.47 9.96
C ILE A 28 8.74 -0.82 11.40
N ALA A 29 10.03 -0.76 11.73
CA ALA A 29 10.52 -1.08 13.06
C ALA A 29 9.99 -0.13 14.14
N SER A 30 9.75 1.14 13.81
CA SER A 30 9.36 2.18 14.76
C SER A 30 7.86 2.48 14.82
N THR A 31 7.09 2.09 13.79
CA THR A 31 5.66 2.41 13.70
C THR A 31 4.77 1.53 14.60
N THR A 32 3.62 2.07 14.99
CA THR A 32 2.53 1.32 15.67
C THR A 32 1.36 1.03 14.71
N ARG A 33 1.19 1.86 13.68
CA ARG A 33 0.16 1.69 12.67
C ARG A 33 0.77 1.73 11.27
N LEU A 34 0.51 0.69 10.49
CA LEU A 34 0.90 0.58 9.09
C LEU A 34 -0.32 0.65 8.19
N VAL A 35 -0.35 1.61 7.27
CA VAL A 35 -1.38 1.69 6.23
C VAL A 35 -0.70 1.59 4.88
N VAL A 36 -1.11 0.64 4.04
CA VAL A 36 -0.53 0.45 2.71
C VAL A 36 -1.61 0.40 1.63
N TYR A 37 -1.36 1.12 0.54
CA TYR A 37 -2.20 1.17 -0.65
C TYR A 37 -1.34 0.93 -1.88
N PHE A 38 -1.61 -0.16 -2.61
CA PHE A 38 -0.82 -0.55 -3.78
C PHE A 38 -1.58 -1.59 -4.63
N ILE A 39 -1.05 -1.92 -5.80
CA ILE A 39 -1.63 -2.96 -6.66
C ILE A 39 -1.31 -4.35 -6.10
N HIS A 40 -0.04 -4.70 -5.94
CA HIS A 40 0.38 -6.00 -5.38
C HIS A 40 1.67 -5.94 -4.55
N SER A 41 2.54 -4.97 -4.84
CA SER A 41 3.83 -4.70 -4.13
C SER A 41 4.65 -5.95 -3.77
N ARG A 42 4.75 -6.91 -4.71
CA ARG A 42 5.42 -8.20 -4.45
C ARG A 42 6.84 -8.00 -3.93
N ARG A 43 7.67 -7.23 -4.63
CA ARG A 43 9.07 -6.98 -4.22
C ARG A 43 9.18 -6.30 -2.87
N TRP A 44 8.27 -5.35 -2.57
CA TRP A 44 8.25 -4.69 -1.27
C TRP A 44 7.94 -5.67 -0.14
N ARG A 45 6.94 -6.56 -0.32
CA ARG A 45 6.59 -7.58 0.66
C ARG A 45 7.73 -8.58 0.88
N GLU A 46 8.36 -9.06 -0.22
CA GLU A 46 9.49 -9.98 -0.18
C GLU A 46 10.70 -9.37 0.54
N ASN A 47 11.04 -8.10 0.25
CA ASN A 47 12.17 -7.41 0.84
C ASN A 47 11.96 -7.12 2.35
N HIS A 48 10.72 -6.91 2.79
CA HIS A 48 10.41 -6.47 4.15
C HIS A 48 9.63 -7.51 4.96
N ASP A 49 9.52 -8.76 4.51
CA ASP A 49 8.75 -9.82 5.18
C ASP A 49 9.15 -9.99 6.65
N ALA A 50 10.44 -10.04 6.95
CA ALA A 50 10.92 -10.17 8.32
C ALA A 50 10.57 -8.96 9.19
N ALA A 51 10.69 -7.73 8.64
CA ALA A 51 10.34 -6.51 9.35
C ALA A 51 8.83 -6.41 9.60
N ILE A 52 8.00 -6.77 8.62
CA ILE A 52 6.53 -6.80 8.74
C ILE A 52 6.09 -7.81 9.81
N LYS A 53 6.68 -9.01 9.83
CA LYS A 53 6.40 -10.02 10.86
C LYS A 53 6.82 -9.55 12.26
N ALA A 54 8.00 -8.96 12.39
CA ALA A 54 8.46 -8.39 13.65
C ALA A 54 7.55 -7.23 14.12
N PHE A 55 7.07 -6.39 13.22
CA PHE A 55 6.08 -5.36 13.51
C PHE A 55 4.78 -5.98 14.05
N LEU A 56 4.23 -6.99 13.38
CA LEU A 56 2.97 -7.64 13.78
C LEU A 56 3.10 -8.43 15.09
N ALA A 57 4.28 -8.93 15.44
CA ALA A 57 4.52 -9.62 16.70
C ALA A 57 4.44 -8.68 17.92
N ARG A 58 4.56 -7.36 17.74
CA ARG A 58 4.49 -6.38 18.85
C ARG A 58 3.04 -6.15 19.27
N GLU A 59 2.81 -6.00 20.56
CA GLU A 59 1.50 -5.58 21.09
C GLU A 59 1.13 -4.15 20.64
N GLY A 60 -0.16 -3.87 20.53
CA GLY A 60 -0.68 -2.54 20.18
C GLY A 60 -0.47 -2.12 18.73
N THR A 61 0.09 -2.99 17.87
CA THR A 61 0.23 -2.69 16.44
C THR A 61 -1.03 -3.05 15.66
N SER A 62 -1.28 -2.28 14.60
CA SER A 62 -2.40 -2.50 13.68
C SER A 62 -1.97 -2.23 12.23
N PHE A 63 -2.66 -2.85 11.27
CA PHE A 63 -2.41 -2.58 9.87
C PHE A 63 -3.69 -2.50 9.05
N GLU A 64 -3.65 -1.67 8.02
CA GLU A 64 -4.67 -1.57 6.98
C GLU A 64 -4.01 -1.78 5.61
N VAL A 65 -4.63 -2.57 4.76
CA VAL A 65 -4.12 -2.86 3.42
C VAL A 65 -5.22 -2.59 2.41
N PHE A 66 -4.91 -1.79 1.40
CA PHE A 66 -5.80 -1.52 0.27
C PHE A 66 -5.28 -2.26 -0.95
N LEU A 67 -6.09 -3.15 -1.52
CA LEU A 67 -5.78 -3.99 -2.67
C LEU A 67 -6.84 -3.83 -3.76
N PRO A 68 -6.51 -4.07 -5.04
CA PRO A 68 -7.50 -4.06 -6.11
C PRO A 68 -8.58 -5.11 -5.87
N ASP A 69 -9.80 -4.75 -6.22
CA ASP A 69 -10.93 -5.66 -6.22
C ASP A 69 -10.89 -6.59 -7.44
N LEU A 70 -10.61 -7.86 -7.22
CA LEU A 70 -10.54 -8.87 -8.30
C LEU A 70 -11.88 -9.06 -9.04
N GLU A 71 -13.02 -8.77 -8.40
CA GLU A 71 -14.33 -8.85 -9.02
C GLU A 71 -14.64 -7.63 -9.91
N ASN A 72 -13.80 -6.56 -9.82
CA ASN A 72 -13.90 -5.42 -10.73
C ASN A 72 -13.10 -5.69 -12.01
N HIS A 73 -13.75 -6.34 -12.98
CA HIS A 73 -13.13 -6.73 -14.25
C HIS A 73 -12.62 -5.53 -15.07
N GLU A 74 -13.26 -4.37 -14.96
CA GLU A 74 -12.84 -3.16 -15.67
C GLU A 74 -11.52 -2.61 -15.10
N LEU A 75 -11.39 -2.56 -13.77
CA LEU A 75 -10.14 -2.22 -13.10
C LEU A 75 -9.04 -3.21 -13.46
N MET A 76 -9.31 -4.52 -13.32
CA MET A 76 -8.31 -5.56 -13.60
C MET A 76 -7.80 -5.48 -15.04
N PHE A 77 -8.68 -5.34 -16.02
CA PHE A 77 -8.31 -5.16 -17.42
C PHE A 77 -7.46 -3.90 -17.65
N SER A 78 -7.78 -2.79 -16.96
CA SER A 78 -6.98 -1.57 -17.04
C SER A 78 -5.58 -1.75 -16.47
N LEU A 79 -5.46 -2.43 -15.33
CA LEU A 79 -4.16 -2.74 -14.71
C LEU A 79 -3.30 -3.64 -15.61
N GLU A 80 -3.88 -4.70 -16.17
CA GLU A 80 -3.19 -5.62 -17.09
C GLU A 80 -2.60 -4.90 -18.32
N LYS A 81 -3.28 -3.88 -18.81
CA LYS A 81 -2.80 -3.09 -19.97
C LYS A 81 -1.69 -2.11 -19.65
N HIS A 82 -1.61 -1.60 -18.41
CA HIS A 82 -0.74 -0.49 -18.07
C HIS A 82 0.56 -0.89 -17.37
N PHE A 83 0.71 -2.16 -16.97
CA PHE A 83 1.90 -2.62 -16.28
C PHE A 83 2.65 -3.66 -17.10
N ASP A 84 3.99 -3.67 -17.00
CA ASP A 84 4.85 -4.67 -17.65
C ASP A 84 4.48 -6.10 -17.22
N ASP A 85 4.04 -6.26 -15.97
CA ASP A 85 3.59 -7.53 -15.39
C ASP A 85 2.10 -7.82 -15.72
N GLY A 86 1.52 -7.10 -16.68
CA GLY A 86 0.08 -7.08 -16.94
C GLY A 86 -0.60 -8.44 -16.85
N PRO A 87 -0.19 -9.45 -17.65
CA PRO A 87 -0.81 -10.77 -17.60
C PRO A 87 -0.69 -11.49 -16.25
N LEU A 88 0.22 -11.07 -15.39
CA LEU A 88 0.45 -11.64 -14.07
C LEU A 88 -0.30 -10.89 -12.95
N ILE A 89 -0.85 -9.70 -13.22
CA ILE A 89 -1.46 -8.84 -12.20
C ILE A 89 -2.53 -9.56 -11.38
N PRO A 90 -3.49 -10.30 -11.95
CA PRO A 90 -4.49 -11.02 -11.15
C PRO A 90 -3.84 -12.00 -10.16
N ALA A 91 -2.88 -12.80 -10.62
CA ALA A 91 -2.18 -13.76 -9.77
C ALA A 91 -1.35 -13.06 -8.67
N LEU A 92 -0.72 -11.93 -8.97
CA LEU A 92 0.05 -11.15 -8.01
C LEU A 92 -0.84 -10.47 -6.95
N VAL A 93 -2.05 -10.05 -7.33
CA VAL A 93 -3.05 -9.51 -6.41
C VAL A 93 -3.58 -10.62 -5.49
N VAL A 94 -3.89 -11.81 -6.03
CA VAL A 94 -4.26 -13.00 -5.24
C VAL A 94 -3.16 -13.35 -4.22
N ASP A 95 -1.90 -13.34 -4.66
CA ASP A 95 -0.75 -13.59 -3.76
C ASP A 95 -0.66 -12.54 -2.64
N ALA A 96 -0.93 -11.27 -2.94
CA ALA A 96 -1.00 -10.23 -1.92
C ALA A 96 -2.14 -10.47 -0.91
N TYR A 97 -3.33 -10.86 -1.37
CA TYR A 97 -4.45 -11.21 -0.48
C TYR A 97 -4.09 -12.35 0.48
N ARG A 98 -3.54 -13.44 -0.08
CA ARG A 98 -3.12 -14.60 0.72
C ARG A 98 -2.06 -14.23 1.75
N TYR A 99 -1.10 -13.41 1.36
CA TYR A 99 -0.05 -12.94 2.24
C TYR A 99 -0.61 -12.20 3.46
N PHE A 100 -1.42 -11.15 3.25
CA PHE A 100 -1.95 -10.34 4.34
C PHE A 100 -3.01 -11.06 5.15
N SER A 101 -3.86 -11.87 4.54
CA SER A 101 -4.85 -12.70 5.24
C SER A 101 -4.17 -13.72 6.18
N ARG A 102 -3.09 -14.35 5.70
CA ARG A 102 -2.29 -15.25 6.51
C ARG A 102 -1.68 -14.53 7.71
N LEU A 103 -1.06 -13.38 7.50
CA LEU A 103 -0.46 -12.60 8.58
C LEU A 103 -1.50 -12.14 9.60
N ALA A 104 -2.66 -11.67 9.17
CA ALA A 104 -3.76 -11.28 10.07
C ALA A 104 -4.15 -12.44 11.02
N ARG A 105 -4.29 -13.65 10.48
CA ARG A 105 -4.60 -14.86 11.25
C ARG A 105 -3.45 -15.30 12.16
N GLU A 106 -2.24 -15.36 11.63
CA GLU A 106 -1.06 -15.85 12.35
C GLU A 106 -0.74 -14.99 13.58
N TYR A 107 -0.87 -13.67 13.46
CA TYR A 107 -0.56 -12.76 14.56
C TYR A 107 -1.79 -12.31 15.36
N GLY A 108 -2.98 -12.80 15.03
CA GLY A 108 -4.22 -12.43 15.72
C GLY A 108 -4.50 -10.92 15.69
N LYS A 109 -3.99 -10.22 14.67
CA LYS A 109 -4.18 -8.78 14.56
C LYS A 109 -5.47 -8.45 13.81
N PRO A 110 -6.20 -7.41 14.20
CA PRO A 110 -7.28 -6.87 13.40
C PRO A 110 -6.68 -6.24 12.13
N GLY A 111 -6.32 -7.07 11.16
CA GLY A 111 -5.91 -6.61 9.84
C GLY A 111 -7.16 -6.24 9.04
N GLU A 112 -7.27 -4.99 8.63
CA GLU A 112 -8.32 -4.55 7.74
C GLU A 112 -7.82 -4.62 6.30
N ILE A 113 -8.49 -5.44 5.48
CA ILE A 113 -8.22 -5.54 4.04
C ILE A 113 -9.39 -4.89 3.30
N TRP A 114 -9.08 -3.85 2.56
CA TRP A 114 -10.00 -3.03 1.80
C TRP A 114 -9.79 -3.27 0.31
N LEU A 115 -10.87 -3.49 -0.44
CA LEU A 115 -10.83 -3.74 -1.88
C LEU A 115 -11.27 -2.51 -2.64
N PHE A 116 -10.35 -1.88 -3.37
CA PHE A 116 -10.64 -0.69 -4.14
C PHE A 116 -10.99 -1.00 -5.59
N GLY A 117 -11.92 -0.19 -6.14
CA GLY A 117 -12.40 -0.33 -7.51
C GLY A 117 -11.89 0.74 -8.49
N ARG A 118 -11.09 1.71 -8.04
CA ARG A 118 -10.56 2.80 -8.86
C ARG A 118 -9.15 2.51 -9.35
N TYR A 119 -8.79 3.03 -10.52
CA TYR A 119 -7.42 2.95 -11.02
C TYR A 119 -6.47 3.77 -10.14
N PRO A 120 -5.40 3.16 -9.57
CA PRO A 120 -4.49 3.86 -8.69
C PRO A 120 -3.50 4.75 -9.45
N THR A 121 -3.24 5.94 -8.94
CA THR A 121 -2.24 6.89 -9.50
C THR A 121 -0.93 6.89 -8.74
N TYR A 122 -0.93 6.33 -7.52
CA TYR A 122 0.25 6.21 -6.67
C TYR A 122 0.13 4.96 -5.77
N SER A 123 1.25 4.53 -5.19
CA SER A 123 1.26 3.66 -4.01
C SER A 123 1.59 4.49 -2.77
N PHE A 124 1.02 4.10 -1.63
CA PHE A 124 1.12 4.82 -0.38
C PHE A 124 1.45 3.88 0.77
N TYR A 125 2.45 4.25 1.56
CA TYR A 125 2.93 3.50 2.71
C TYR A 125 3.05 4.47 3.88
N ARG A 126 2.11 4.41 4.83
CA ARG A 126 2.07 5.28 6.00
C ARG A 126 2.55 4.55 7.25
N PHE A 127 3.40 5.24 8.01
CA PHE A 127 4.03 4.80 9.24
C PHE A 127 3.79 5.90 10.30
N ASP A 128 2.69 5.82 11.03
CA ASP A 128 2.27 6.85 11.99
C ASP A 128 2.34 8.28 11.38
N HIS A 129 3.41 9.03 11.66
CA HIS A 129 3.62 10.41 11.24
C HIS A 129 4.46 10.57 9.96
N ARG A 130 4.84 9.48 9.31
CA ARG A 130 5.61 9.46 8.07
C ARG A 130 4.88 8.69 7.00
N ALA A 131 5.11 9.05 5.76
CA ALA A 131 4.67 8.24 4.64
C ALA A 131 5.68 8.25 3.51
N ILE A 132 5.71 7.16 2.74
CA ILE A 132 6.39 7.07 1.46
C ILE A 132 5.32 6.93 0.38
N VAL A 133 5.39 7.80 -0.62
CA VAL A 133 4.48 7.85 -1.76
C VAL A 133 5.27 7.57 -3.02
N ALA A 134 4.88 6.61 -3.83
CA ALA A 134 5.50 6.36 -5.12
C ALA A 134 4.46 6.52 -6.23
N LEU A 135 4.79 7.33 -7.23
CA LEU A 135 3.87 7.62 -8.33
C LEU A 135 3.85 6.46 -9.33
N TYR A 136 2.67 6.09 -9.78
CA TYR A 136 2.53 5.27 -10.98
C TYR A 136 2.64 6.16 -12.22
N SER A 137 3.22 5.63 -13.27
CA SER A 137 3.37 6.36 -14.53
C SER A 137 2.45 5.75 -15.58
N ASN A 138 2.05 6.53 -16.55
CA ASN A 138 1.29 6.08 -17.71
C ASN A 138 2.13 5.35 -18.76
N SER A 139 3.46 5.30 -18.59
CA SER A 139 4.36 4.58 -19.51
C SER A 139 4.58 3.16 -19.04
N VAL A 140 4.46 2.18 -19.91
CA VAL A 140 4.72 0.76 -19.65
C VAL A 140 6.21 0.52 -19.39
N ALA A 141 7.10 1.15 -20.15
CA ALA A 141 8.55 0.98 -20.05
C ALA A 141 9.16 1.84 -18.93
N LYS A 142 9.13 1.35 -17.68
CA LYS A 142 9.71 2.07 -16.54
C LYS A 142 10.87 1.36 -15.90
N LYS A 143 11.92 2.15 -15.65
CA LYS A 143 13.09 1.66 -14.91
C LYS A 143 13.16 2.20 -13.47
N HIS A 144 12.67 3.40 -13.22
CA HIS A 144 12.76 4.06 -11.92
C HIS A 144 11.48 4.84 -11.61
N LEU A 145 10.79 4.44 -10.57
CA LEU A 145 9.61 5.17 -10.07
C LEU A 145 10.09 6.23 -9.06
N PRO A 146 9.72 7.50 -9.22
CA PRO A 146 9.98 8.50 -8.22
C PRO A 146 9.14 8.23 -6.97
N ALA A 147 9.76 8.41 -5.81
CA ALA A 147 9.10 8.31 -4.53
C ALA A 147 9.47 9.49 -3.63
N PHE A 148 8.57 9.80 -2.68
CA PHE A 148 8.72 10.89 -1.74
C PHE A 148 8.54 10.36 -0.32
N GLU A 149 9.46 10.68 0.58
CA GLU A 149 9.18 10.59 2.02
C GLU A 149 8.59 11.92 2.48
N ILE A 150 7.47 11.87 3.15
CA ILE A 150 6.74 13.04 3.64
C ILE A 150 6.44 12.91 5.13
N THR A 151 6.23 14.06 5.80
CA THR A 151 5.47 14.10 7.06
C THR A 151 3.98 14.00 6.74
N THR A 152 3.22 13.32 7.60
CA THR A 152 1.75 13.24 7.45
C THR A 152 1.03 14.46 8.04
N GLN A 153 1.75 15.45 8.53
CA GLN A 153 1.23 16.74 9.00
C GLN A 153 1.47 17.79 7.92
N GLY A 154 0.47 18.63 7.69
CA GLY A 154 0.50 19.70 6.71
C GLY A 154 -0.35 19.40 5.48
N MET A 155 -0.39 20.35 4.54
CA MET A 155 -1.32 20.34 3.40
C MET A 155 -1.21 19.07 2.53
N PHE A 156 0.01 18.60 2.24
CA PHE A 156 0.20 17.43 1.40
C PHE A 156 -0.17 16.14 2.15
N GLY A 157 0.20 16.04 3.44
CA GLY A 157 -0.19 14.94 4.29
C GLY A 157 -1.71 14.86 4.50
N ASP A 158 -2.36 16.00 4.72
CA ASP A 158 -3.82 16.10 4.88
C ASP A 158 -4.56 15.73 3.58
N PHE A 159 -4.03 16.16 2.42
CA PHE A 159 -4.56 15.77 1.11
C PHE A 159 -4.55 14.24 0.93
N LEU A 160 -3.41 13.59 1.16
CA LEU A 160 -3.30 12.13 1.02
C LEU A 160 -4.13 11.37 2.05
N ALA A 161 -4.23 11.87 3.28
CA ALA A 161 -5.10 11.27 4.29
C ALA A 161 -6.57 11.33 3.86
N SER A 162 -7.03 12.49 3.38
CA SER A 162 -8.39 12.65 2.85
C SER A 162 -8.65 11.76 1.64
N ASP A 163 -7.69 11.65 0.72
CA ASP A 163 -7.81 10.81 -0.49
C ASP A 163 -7.94 9.31 -0.13
N ILE A 164 -7.18 8.84 0.86
CA ILE A 164 -7.28 7.46 1.38
C ILE A 164 -8.60 7.25 2.13
N ASP A 165 -9.08 8.24 2.90
CA ASP A 165 -10.36 8.16 3.60
C ASP A 165 -11.53 8.15 2.61
N ASP A 166 -11.45 8.91 1.52
CA ASP A 166 -12.43 8.90 0.43
C ASP A 166 -12.41 7.56 -0.31
N LEU A 167 -11.23 7.05 -0.62
CA LEU A 167 -11.07 5.71 -1.18
C LEU A 167 -11.71 4.65 -0.28
N LYS A 168 -11.44 4.71 1.02
CA LYS A 168 -11.95 3.75 2.02
C LYS A 168 -13.47 3.70 2.06
N ARG A 169 -14.17 4.84 1.88
CA ARG A 169 -15.64 4.89 1.84
C ARG A 169 -16.24 4.13 0.66
N GLU A 170 -15.50 3.99 -0.43
CA GLU A 170 -15.93 3.28 -1.63
C GLU A 170 -15.42 1.83 -1.68
N CYS A 171 -14.45 1.49 -0.84
CA CYS A 171 -13.90 0.14 -0.75
C CYS A 171 -14.91 -0.86 -0.17
N ARG A 172 -14.83 -2.08 -0.66
CA ARG A 172 -15.44 -3.22 0.03
C ARG A 172 -14.49 -3.75 1.08
N ARG A 173 -14.97 -3.94 2.30
CA ARG A 173 -14.22 -4.65 3.34
C ARG A 173 -14.49 -6.15 3.20
N ARG A 174 -13.44 -6.95 3.25
CA ARG A 174 -13.53 -8.41 3.24
C ARG A 174 -12.77 -9.01 4.41
N THR A 175 -13.32 -10.05 4.98
CA THR A 175 -12.59 -10.89 5.92
C THR A 175 -11.63 -11.83 5.18
N PRO A 176 -10.60 -12.38 5.85
CA PRO A 176 -9.72 -13.37 5.24
C PRO A 176 -10.46 -14.58 4.65
N GLU A 177 -11.57 -15.02 5.29
CA GLU A 177 -12.38 -16.15 4.86
C GLU A 177 -13.17 -15.85 3.59
N GLU A 178 -13.76 -14.65 3.50
CA GLU A 178 -14.46 -14.18 2.30
C GLU A 178 -13.53 -14.04 1.11
N LEU A 179 -12.27 -13.62 1.34
CA LEU A 179 -11.26 -13.53 0.29
C LEU A 179 -10.87 -14.90 -0.28
N GLU A 180 -10.76 -15.93 0.55
CA GLU A 180 -10.49 -17.29 0.07
C GLU A 180 -11.60 -17.80 -0.87
N THR A 181 -12.85 -17.44 -0.60
CA THR A 181 -13.99 -17.80 -1.48
C THR A 181 -13.86 -17.14 -2.84
N VAL A 182 -13.59 -15.82 -2.87
CA VAL A 182 -13.38 -15.05 -4.13
C VAL A 182 -12.23 -15.63 -4.96
N ILE A 183 -11.14 -16.02 -4.29
CA ILE A 183 -9.97 -16.61 -4.94
C ILE A 183 -10.31 -17.98 -5.57
N HIS A 184 -11.10 -18.80 -4.90
CA HIS A 184 -11.50 -20.10 -5.44
C HIS A 184 -12.38 -19.96 -6.68
N ASP A 185 -13.34 -19.04 -6.65
CA ASP A 185 -14.24 -18.79 -7.77
C ASP A 185 -13.49 -18.23 -8.99
N SER A 186 -12.51 -17.35 -8.77
CA SER A 186 -11.66 -16.78 -9.83
C SER A 186 -10.68 -17.77 -10.45
N SER A 187 -10.36 -18.87 -9.77
CA SER A 187 -9.43 -19.92 -10.28
C SER A 187 -10.17 -20.96 -11.15
N SER A 188 -11.48 -20.86 -11.28
CA SER A 188 -12.34 -21.80 -12.01
C SER A 188 -12.75 -21.30 -13.40
N ILE A 189 -12.22 -20.12 -13.81
CA ILE A 189 -12.40 -19.48 -15.11
C ILE A 189 -11.08 -19.54 -15.89
#